data_2bccae55801a9006c6d5af6552e7fc75
#
_entry.id   2bccae55801a9006c6d5af6552e7fc75
#
_cell.length_a   1.000
_cell.length_b   1.000
_cell.length_c   1.000
_cell.angle_alpha   90.00
_cell.angle_beta   90.00
_cell.angle_gamma   90.00
#
_symmetry.space_group_name_H-M   'P 1'
#
loop_
_entity.id
_entity.type
_entity.pdbx_description
1 polymer ?
#
loop_
_entity_poly.entity_id
_entity_poly.type
_entity_poly.pdbx_seq_one_letter_code
_entity_poly.pdbx_strand_id
1 'polypeptide(L)'
;MADGTESARTESARASVGGAPPGGGPAPSPEDAYLERRTLRRGSAGPLLLTGLGVAYVVSGDFSGWNFGLAEGGFGGLAIAALLMGLMYACMVFALAELAAILPTAGGGYGFARRALGPWGGFLTGTAILIEYVLAPAAISIFIGDYVESLGLFGLESGWPVYLACFVIFIGIHLWGVGEALRFSLVVTAIAVAALLVFAVGALTDFDAGSLNDIPADHSSFGASSWLPFGLLGIWSAFPFGMWFFLGVEGVPLAAEETRDPARTLPKAMAWSMGILLLLALLTFLAATGARGPSAVQEAGNPLVEALQPDGEATVLSRIVNYAGLAGLVASFFSLIFAGSRQLFALSRAGYLPRFLSLTSSRKAPFLGLLVPGAIGFALAAWTGDGARMLNTAVFGATISYALMSLSHIVLRRREPGLERPYRTPGGTVTSSLAFVLACSALVATFLVDKDAAFIALGVYAVALAYFAFYSRHRLVAAAPEEEFAALAEAEAELSRD
;
A
#
# COMPACT_ATOMS: atom_id res chain seq x y z
N MET A 1 -43.99 -67.40 29.17
CA MET A 1 -42.78 -68.18 29.10
C MET A 1 -41.67 -67.21 28.92
N ALA A 2 -41.14 -66.95 29.99
CA ALA A 2 -39.82 -67.28 30.57
C ALA A 2 -38.77 -66.31 29.97
N ASP A 3 -38.07 -65.61 30.55
CA ASP A 3 -37.35 -65.49 31.83
C ASP A 3 -36.14 -64.60 31.47
N GLY A 4 -35.70 -63.67 32.07
CA GLY A 4 -35.35 -63.48 33.44
C GLY A 4 -33.95 -62.90 33.51
N THR A 5 -33.80 -61.86 34.23
CA THR A 5 -32.67 -61.50 35.10
C THR A 5 -31.24 -61.67 34.56
N GLU A 6 -30.50 -60.50 34.53
CA GLU A 6 -29.50 -60.31 35.57
C GLU A 6 -28.96 -58.86 35.58
N SER A 7 -29.38 -58.25 36.64
CA SER A 7 -28.87 -56.99 37.15
C SER A 7 -27.65 -57.25 38.03
N ALA A 8 -26.79 -56.28 38.14
CA ALA A 8 -25.86 -56.03 39.24
C ALA A 8 -24.55 -56.84 39.25
N ARG A 9 -23.53 -56.11 39.05
CA ARG A 9 -22.15 -56.03 39.64
C ARG A 9 -21.23 -55.39 38.64
N THR A 10 -20.69 -54.29 38.82
CA THR A 10 -19.78 -53.85 39.87
C THR A 10 -19.58 -52.36 39.88
N GLU A 11 -20.10 -51.72 40.84
CA GLU A 11 -19.53 -50.52 41.40
C GLU A 11 -18.36 -50.96 42.27
N SER A 12 -17.14 -50.61 41.90
CA SER A 12 -15.96 -50.48 42.79
C SER A 12 -14.68 -50.55 41.99
N ALA A 13 -14.17 -49.38 41.58
CA ALA A 13 -12.73 -49.07 41.49
C ALA A 13 -12.56 -47.61 41.08
N ARG A 14 -13.06 -46.67 41.88
CA ARG A 14 -12.45 -45.32 41.91
C ARG A 14 -11.20 -45.42 42.75
N ALA A 15 -10.08 -45.62 42.12
CA ALA A 15 -8.76 -45.39 42.73
C ALA A 15 -8.00 -44.46 41.80
N SER A 16 -7.84 -43.21 42.27
CA SER A 16 -6.76 -42.26 42.08
C SER A 16 -5.68 -42.70 41.05
N VAL A 17 -5.77 -42.14 39.85
CA VAL A 17 -4.58 -41.92 39.02
C VAL A 17 -4.45 -40.43 38.87
N GLY A 18 -3.44 -39.85 39.52
CA GLY A 18 -3.04 -38.45 39.39
C GLY A 18 -2.79 -38.19 37.90
N GLY A 19 -3.51 -37.21 37.36
CA GLY A 19 -3.26 -36.70 36.02
C GLY A 19 -1.87 -36.13 35.95
N ALA A 20 -0.99 -36.80 35.25
CA ALA A 20 0.22 -36.21 34.71
C ALA A 20 -0.22 -35.05 33.80
N PRO A 21 0.46 -33.91 33.77
CA PRO A 21 0.19 -32.88 32.77
C PRO A 21 0.38 -33.47 31.37
N PRO A 22 -0.38 -33.00 30.35
CA PRO A 22 -0.25 -33.52 28.99
C PRO A 22 1.20 -33.43 28.55
N GLY A 23 1.74 -34.57 28.14
CA GLY A 23 3.14 -34.80 27.87
C GLY A 23 3.73 -33.79 26.92
N GLY A 24 4.92 -33.34 27.25
CA GLY A 24 5.79 -32.64 26.33
C GLY A 24 6.11 -33.59 25.18
N GLY A 25 5.60 -33.26 23.98
CA GLY A 25 6.10 -33.82 22.73
C GLY A 25 7.60 -33.56 22.63
N PRO A 26 8.31 -34.25 21.75
CA PRO A 26 9.72 -34.01 21.53
C PRO A 26 9.94 -32.52 21.20
N ALA A 27 11.00 -31.93 21.74
CA ALA A 27 11.32 -30.52 21.45
C ALA A 27 11.38 -30.32 19.92
N PRO A 28 10.75 -29.25 19.36
CA PRO A 28 10.73 -29.03 17.94
C PRO A 28 12.15 -29.06 17.37
N SER A 29 12.32 -29.67 16.20
CA SER A 29 13.60 -29.71 15.53
C SER A 29 14.10 -28.29 15.26
N PRO A 30 15.41 -28.05 15.09
CA PRO A 30 15.90 -26.72 14.69
C PRO A 30 15.25 -26.21 13.39
N GLU A 31 14.82 -27.09 12.49
CA GLU A 31 14.09 -26.76 11.27
C GLU A 31 12.66 -26.34 11.56
N ASP A 32 11.94 -27.05 12.44
CA ASP A 32 10.58 -26.73 12.85
C ASP A 32 10.51 -25.38 13.59
N ALA A 33 11.44 -25.17 14.53
CA ALA A 33 11.60 -23.89 15.23
C ALA A 33 11.93 -22.74 14.26
N TYR A 34 12.65 -23.00 13.17
CA TYR A 34 12.96 -22.03 12.14
C TYR A 34 11.72 -21.72 11.27
N LEU A 35 10.96 -22.73 10.86
CA LEU A 35 9.72 -22.57 10.09
C LEU A 35 8.65 -21.84 10.90
N GLU A 36 8.48 -22.17 12.17
CA GLU A 36 7.56 -21.48 13.08
C GLU A 36 7.86 -19.98 13.21
N ARG A 37 9.15 -19.61 13.17
CA ARG A 37 9.60 -18.20 13.19
C ARG A 37 9.35 -17.46 11.87
N ARG A 38 8.77 -18.10 10.87
CA ARG A 38 8.49 -17.54 9.53
C ARG A 38 6.99 -17.49 9.20
N THR A 39 6.11 -17.59 10.21
CA THR A 39 4.66 -17.49 10.05
C THR A 39 4.12 -16.15 10.57
N LEU A 40 3.09 -15.62 9.93
CA LEU A 40 2.35 -14.42 10.36
C LEU A 40 1.15 -14.80 11.25
N ARG A 41 0.60 -13.82 12.00
CA ARG A 41 -0.56 -14.03 12.86
C ARG A 41 -1.83 -14.15 12.01
N ARG A 42 -2.51 -15.29 12.04
CA ARG A 42 -3.72 -15.58 11.25
C ARG A 42 -5.01 -15.01 11.85
N GLY A 43 -5.98 -14.69 10.99
CA GLY A 43 -7.38 -14.43 11.37
C GLY A 43 -7.63 -13.15 12.17
N SER A 44 -6.70 -12.18 12.16
CA SER A 44 -6.82 -10.91 12.90
C SER A 44 -7.63 -9.85 12.15
N ALA A 45 -7.75 -9.93 10.81
CA ALA A 45 -8.36 -8.93 9.96
C ALA A 45 -9.73 -9.36 9.39
N GLY A 46 -10.75 -8.53 9.63
CA GLY A 46 -12.08 -8.62 9.01
C GLY A 46 -12.30 -7.58 7.92
N PRO A 47 -13.48 -7.58 7.24
CA PRO A 47 -13.74 -6.69 6.09
C PRO A 47 -13.55 -5.21 6.40
N LEU A 48 -14.02 -4.73 7.55
CA LEU A 48 -13.91 -3.32 7.95
C LEU A 48 -12.45 -2.91 8.18
N LEU A 49 -11.66 -3.75 8.86
CA LEU A 49 -10.24 -3.48 9.09
C LEU A 49 -9.46 -3.43 7.78
N LEU A 50 -9.78 -4.31 6.83
CA LEU A 50 -9.13 -4.34 5.51
C LEU A 50 -9.55 -3.17 4.62
N THR A 51 -10.82 -2.76 4.67
CA THR A 51 -11.27 -1.54 3.99
C THR A 51 -10.57 -0.33 4.57
N GLY A 52 -10.52 -0.22 5.90
CA GLY A 52 -9.78 0.84 6.57
C GLY A 52 -8.29 0.84 6.24
N LEU A 53 -7.66 -0.33 6.14
CA LEU A 53 -6.27 -0.49 5.74
C LEU A 53 -6.04 -0.02 4.29
N GLY A 54 -6.95 -0.38 3.36
CA GLY A 54 -6.86 0.05 1.97
C GLY A 54 -6.99 1.58 1.82
N VAL A 55 -7.87 2.22 2.59
CA VAL A 55 -7.96 3.68 2.63
C VAL A 55 -6.72 4.28 3.31
N ALA A 56 -6.26 3.67 4.41
CA ALA A 56 -5.08 4.12 5.14
C ALA A 56 -3.82 4.17 4.29
N TYR A 57 -3.58 3.18 3.42
CA TYR A 57 -2.42 3.20 2.53
C TYR A 57 -2.31 4.48 1.69
N VAL A 58 -3.44 5.06 1.33
CA VAL A 58 -3.58 6.04 0.25
C VAL A 58 -3.91 7.45 0.76
N VAL A 59 -4.60 7.57 1.90
CA VAL A 59 -5.23 8.83 2.35
C VAL A 59 -4.26 10.01 2.49
N SER A 60 -2.96 9.78 2.63
CA SER A 60 -1.94 10.84 2.58
C SER A 60 -1.92 11.57 1.24
N GLY A 61 -2.24 10.84 0.16
CA GLY A 61 -2.32 11.40 -1.17
C GLY A 61 -3.36 12.52 -1.29
N ASP A 62 -4.43 12.46 -0.52
CA ASP A 62 -5.43 13.53 -0.48
C ASP A 62 -4.92 14.78 0.30
N PHE A 63 -4.05 14.59 1.30
CA PHE A 63 -3.56 15.69 2.13
C PHE A 63 -2.37 16.45 1.53
N SER A 64 -1.49 15.79 0.77
CA SER A 64 -0.30 16.41 0.19
C SER A 64 0.24 15.60 -1.00
N GLY A 65 0.98 16.23 -1.86
CA GLY A 65 1.72 15.62 -2.96
C GLY A 65 0.99 15.68 -4.32
N TRP A 66 -0.33 15.52 -4.36
CA TRP A 66 -1.12 15.62 -5.60
C TRP A 66 -1.05 17.00 -6.23
N ASN A 67 -0.97 18.03 -5.41
CA ASN A 67 -1.00 19.44 -5.79
C ASN A 67 0.19 19.86 -6.67
N PHE A 68 1.33 19.21 -6.55
CA PHE A 68 2.48 19.47 -7.44
C PHE A 68 2.15 19.19 -8.91
N GLY A 69 1.16 18.33 -9.18
CA GLY A 69 0.66 18.10 -10.54
C GLY A 69 -0.05 19.32 -11.17
N LEU A 70 -0.44 20.30 -10.37
CA LEU A 70 -0.97 21.57 -10.87
C LEU A 70 0.12 22.41 -11.55
N ALA A 71 1.34 22.36 -11.05
CA ALA A 71 2.50 23.02 -11.67
C ALA A 71 2.85 22.38 -13.03
N GLU A 72 2.56 21.08 -13.21
CA GLU A 72 2.87 20.34 -14.42
C GLU A 72 1.73 20.38 -15.46
N GLY A 73 0.49 20.36 -15.02
CA GLY A 73 -0.68 20.20 -15.91
C GLY A 73 -1.72 21.31 -15.82
N GLY A 74 -1.65 22.19 -14.83
CA GLY A 74 -2.73 23.08 -14.47
C GLY A 74 -3.96 22.31 -13.96
N PHE A 75 -5.06 23.03 -13.74
CA PHE A 75 -6.30 22.40 -13.27
C PHE A 75 -6.79 21.29 -14.23
N GLY A 76 -6.97 21.61 -15.52
CA GLY A 76 -7.53 20.69 -16.48
C GLY A 76 -6.62 19.50 -16.77
N GLY A 77 -5.30 19.72 -16.84
CA GLY A 77 -4.33 18.65 -17.03
C GLY A 77 -4.33 17.66 -15.89
N LEU A 78 -4.28 18.14 -14.64
CA LEU A 78 -4.35 17.25 -13.47
C LEU A 78 -5.73 16.61 -13.29
N ALA A 79 -6.83 17.31 -13.61
CA ALA A 79 -8.16 16.73 -13.58
C ALA A 79 -8.29 15.51 -14.51
N ILE A 80 -7.83 15.64 -15.76
CA ILE A 80 -7.81 14.53 -16.72
C ILE A 80 -6.87 13.43 -16.24
N ALA A 81 -5.68 13.78 -15.76
CA ALA A 81 -4.70 12.84 -15.22
C ALA A 81 -5.29 12.04 -14.04
N ALA A 82 -5.91 12.69 -13.07
CA ALA A 82 -6.53 12.06 -11.92
C ALA A 82 -7.69 11.13 -12.33
N LEU A 83 -8.52 11.51 -13.29
CA LEU A 83 -9.60 10.66 -13.82
C LEU A 83 -9.05 9.42 -14.53
N LEU A 84 -8.03 9.58 -15.38
CA LEU A 84 -7.42 8.45 -16.10
C LEU A 84 -6.68 7.51 -15.14
N MET A 85 -5.98 8.05 -14.16
CA MET A 85 -5.29 7.25 -13.16
C MET A 85 -6.28 6.59 -12.20
N GLY A 86 -7.33 7.29 -11.77
CA GLY A 86 -8.43 6.69 -11.00
C GLY A 86 -9.08 5.52 -11.73
N LEU A 87 -9.31 5.65 -13.05
CA LEU A 87 -9.81 4.56 -13.91
C LEU A 87 -8.81 3.40 -13.98
N MET A 88 -7.52 3.69 -14.16
CA MET A 88 -6.45 2.70 -14.15
C MET A 88 -6.48 1.89 -12.83
N TYR A 89 -6.50 2.59 -11.69
CA TYR A 89 -6.52 1.96 -10.37
C TYR A 89 -7.79 1.16 -10.12
N ALA A 90 -8.96 1.67 -10.48
CA ALA A 90 -10.20 0.91 -10.37
C ALA A 90 -10.15 -0.39 -11.18
N CYS A 91 -9.68 -0.33 -12.42
CA CYS A 91 -9.50 -1.50 -13.27
C CYS A 91 -8.48 -2.49 -12.71
N MET A 92 -7.36 -1.99 -12.20
CA MET A 92 -6.31 -2.80 -11.56
C MET A 92 -6.82 -3.45 -10.27
N VAL A 93 -7.47 -2.70 -9.40
CA VAL A 93 -8.02 -3.20 -8.13
C VAL A 93 -9.00 -4.34 -8.35
N PHE A 94 -9.90 -4.26 -9.34
CA PHE A 94 -10.79 -5.37 -9.70
C PHE A 94 -10.02 -6.59 -10.21
N ALA A 95 -8.97 -6.40 -11.00
CA ALA A 95 -8.12 -7.49 -11.45
C ALA A 95 -7.37 -8.15 -10.29
N LEU A 96 -6.79 -7.36 -9.40
CA LEU A 96 -6.08 -7.85 -8.21
C LEU A 96 -7.03 -8.54 -7.22
N ALA A 97 -8.27 -8.07 -7.10
CA ALA A 97 -9.29 -8.70 -6.27
C ALA A 97 -9.60 -10.14 -6.74
N GLU A 98 -9.63 -10.38 -8.06
CA GLU A 98 -9.75 -11.73 -8.60
C GLU A 98 -8.52 -12.58 -8.28
N LEU A 99 -7.33 -12.03 -8.50
CA LEU A 99 -6.08 -12.75 -8.20
C LEU A 99 -5.94 -13.06 -6.70
N ALA A 100 -6.28 -12.11 -5.83
CA ALA A 100 -6.24 -12.29 -4.39
C ALA A 100 -7.27 -13.31 -3.86
N ALA A 101 -8.40 -13.45 -4.54
CA ALA A 101 -9.39 -14.49 -4.23
C ALA A 101 -8.91 -15.90 -4.60
N ILE A 102 -8.07 -16.02 -5.63
CA ILE A 102 -7.48 -17.28 -6.09
C ILE A 102 -6.23 -17.64 -5.29
N LEU A 103 -5.38 -16.66 -5.02
CA LEU A 103 -4.06 -16.80 -4.41
C LEU A 103 -3.93 -15.88 -3.19
N PRO A 104 -4.53 -16.24 -2.04
CA PRO A 104 -4.50 -15.39 -0.85
C PRO A 104 -3.18 -15.52 -0.08
N THR A 105 -2.08 -15.02 -0.65
CA THR A 105 -0.73 -15.06 -0.10
C THR A 105 -0.25 -13.71 0.40
N ALA A 106 0.60 -13.66 1.42
CA ALA A 106 1.22 -12.42 1.92
C ALA A 106 2.11 -11.72 0.88
N GLY A 107 2.42 -12.38 -0.23
CA GLY A 107 3.19 -11.80 -1.31
C GLY A 107 2.40 -10.85 -2.21
N GLY A 108 1.07 -10.88 -2.17
CA GLY A 108 0.23 -10.02 -2.99
C GLY A 108 0.67 -9.97 -4.45
N GLY A 109 0.94 -8.77 -4.96
CA GLY A 109 1.29 -8.52 -6.36
C GLY A 109 2.45 -9.36 -6.90
N TYR A 110 3.52 -9.57 -6.11
CA TYR A 110 4.64 -10.38 -6.57
C TYR A 110 4.24 -11.86 -6.74
N GLY A 111 3.41 -12.38 -5.83
CA GLY A 111 2.93 -13.76 -5.90
C GLY A 111 2.09 -14.00 -7.15
N PHE A 112 1.21 -13.06 -7.51
CA PHE A 112 0.41 -13.12 -8.73
C PHE A 112 1.29 -13.12 -9.98
N ALA A 113 2.30 -12.23 -10.02
CA ALA A 113 3.24 -12.16 -11.13
C ALA A 113 4.12 -13.42 -11.22
N ARG A 114 4.53 -13.99 -10.09
CA ARG A 114 5.28 -15.24 -10.05
C ARG A 114 4.47 -16.40 -10.64
N ARG A 115 3.18 -16.51 -10.28
CA ARG A 115 2.28 -17.54 -10.82
C ARG A 115 2.07 -17.39 -12.31
N ALA A 116 1.81 -16.17 -12.78
CA ALA A 116 1.45 -15.88 -14.16
C ALA A 116 2.65 -15.84 -15.12
N LEU A 117 3.74 -15.19 -14.68
CA LEU A 117 4.91 -14.84 -15.50
C LEU A 117 6.18 -15.61 -15.11
N GLY A 118 6.09 -16.47 -14.10
CA GLY A 118 7.22 -17.24 -13.57
C GLY A 118 8.15 -16.44 -12.65
N PRO A 119 9.29 -17.05 -12.24
CA PRO A 119 10.19 -16.45 -11.24
C PRO A 119 10.70 -15.05 -11.60
N TRP A 120 11.00 -14.79 -12.88
CA TRP A 120 11.41 -13.46 -13.34
C TRP A 120 10.32 -12.43 -13.16
N GLY A 121 9.07 -12.74 -13.55
CA GLY A 121 7.93 -11.85 -13.35
C GLY A 121 7.68 -11.54 -11.88
N GLY A 122 7.78 -12.56 -11.02
CA GLY A 122 7.68 -12.38 -9.57
C GLY A 122 8.76 -11.46 -9.01
N PHE A 123 10.04 -11.66 -9.41
CA PHE A 123 11.14 -10.81 -8.97
C PHE A 123 11.01 -9.36 -9.45
N LEU A 124 10.69 -9.18 -10.74
CA LEU A 124 10.49 -7.86 -11.34
C LEU A 124 9.40 -7.08 -10.60
N THR A 125 8.24 -7.69 -10.41
CA THR A 125 7.12 -7.07 -9.70
C THR A 125 7.45 -6.82 -8.23
N GLY A 126 8.06 -7.79 -7.56
CA GLY A 126 8.40 -7.66 -6.14
C GLY A 126 9.41 -6.57 -5.85
N THR A 127 10.42 -6.40 -6.71
CA THR A 127 11.40 -5.31 -6.61
C THR A 127 10.75 -3.94 -6.84
N ALA A 128 9.85 -3.85 -7.83
CA ALA A 128 9.12 -2.63 -8.13
C ALA A 128 8.25 -2.18 -6.94
N ILE A 129 7.52 -3.11 -6.33
CA ILE A 129 6.72 -2.86 -5.11
C ILE A 129 7.63 -2.46 -3.93
N LEU A 130 8.82 -3.06 -3.78
CA LEU A 130 9.75 -2.67 -2.72
C LEU A 130 10.27 -1.23 -2.89
N ILE A 131 10.57 -0.82 -4.13
CA ILE A 131 10.97 0.57 -4.41
C ILE A 131 9.85 1.53 -3.95
N GLU A 132 8.62 1.24 -4.33
CA GLU A 132 7.44 2.01 -3.92
C GLU A 132 7.31 2.08 -2.38
N TYR A 133 7.31 0.93 -1.68
CA TYR A 133 7.07 0.87 -0.24
C TYR A 133 8.26 1.26 0.64
N VAL A 134 9.40 1.57 0.07
CA VAL A 134 10.52 2.25 0.74
C VAL A 134 10.43 3.75 0.56
N LEU A 135 10.11 4.20 -0.65
CA LEU A 135 10.17 5.61 -1.03
C LEU A 135 8.88 6.38 -0.69
N ALA A 136 7.71 5.74 -0.77
CA ALA A 136 6.47 6.40 -0.38
C ALA A 136 6.44 6.79 1.11
N PRO A 137 6.83 5.93 2.08
CA PRO A 137 7.01 6.38 3.46
C PRO A 137 8.07 7.46 3.61
N ALA A 138 9.15 7.44 2.83
CA ALA A 138 10.15 8.50 2.85
C ALA A 138 9.55 9.86 2.46
N ALA A 139 8.79 9.92 1.36
CA ALA A 139 8.05 11.11 0.94
C ALA A 139 7.08 11.59 2.02
N ILE A 140 6.25 10.67 2.56
CA ILE A 140 5.25 11.00 3.57
C ILE A 140 5.91 11.51 4.87
N SER A 141 7.09 10.99 5.26
CA SER A 141 7.79 11.49 6.44
C SER A 141 8.24 12.95 6.28
N ILE A 142 8.59 13.36 5.05
CA ILE A 142 8.90 14.75 4.72
C ILE A 142 7.64 15.60 4.82
N PHE A 143 6.51 15.16 4.23
CA PHE A 143 5.23 15.87 4.35
C PHE A 143 4.74 15.96 5.80
N ILE A 144 4.98 14.95 6.64
CA ILE A 144 4.74 15.03 8.09
C ILE A 144 5.59 16.15 8.70
N GLY A 145 6.86 16.27 8.28
CA GLY A 145 7.73 17.35 8.71
C GLY A 145 7.14 18.74 8.42
N ASP A 146 6.63 18.94 7.20
CA ASP A 146 6.03 20.22 6.77
C ASP A 146 4.76 20.54 7.59
N TYR A 147 3.94 19.53 7.90
CA TYR A 147 2.78 19.72 8.76
C TYR A 147 3.15 19.99 10.23
N VAL A 148 4.19 19.34 10.77
CA VAL A 148 4.70 19.59 12.12
C VAL A 148 5.23 21.03 12.23
N GLU A 149 5.97 21.50 11.25
CA GLU A 149 6.51 22.86 11.18
C GLU A 149 5.36 23.88 11.09
N SER A 150 4.40 23.69 10.19
CA SER A 150 3.26 24.61 10.02
C SER A 150 2.38 24.72 11.25
N LEU A 151 2.34 23.67 12.11
CA LEU A 151 1.65 23.66 13.39
C LEU A 151 2.49 24.30 14.52
N GLY A 152 3.76 24.57 14.30
CA GLY A 152 4.69 25.05 15.32
C GLY A 152 4.87 24.07 16.49
N LEU A 153 4.68 22.76 16.25
CA LEU A 153 4.72 21.74 17.29
C LEU A 153 6.13 21.62 17.87
N PHE A 154 6.24 21.86 19.16
CA PHE A 154 7.50 21.78 19.92
C PHE A 154 8.62 22.70 19.40
N GLY A 155 8.30 23.68 18.54
CA GLY A 155 9.30 24.52 17.87
C GLY A 155 10.19 23.74 16.89
N LEU A 156 9.70 22.62 16.38
CA LEU A 156 10.42 21.78 15.42
C LEU A 156 10.19 22.32 14.00
N GLU A 157 11.27 22.42 13.25
CA GLU A 157 11.28 22.64 11.80
C GLU A 157 11.21 21.26 11.07
N SER A 158 10.76 21.28 9.80
CA SER A 158 10.83 20.09 8.94
C SER A 158 12.28 19.65 8.78
N GLY A 159 12.53 18.37 8.93
CA GLY A 159 13.88 17.83 8.81
C GLY A 159 14.08 16.46 9.43
N TRP A 160 15.32 15.98 9.36
CA TRP A 160 15.68 14.63 9.76
C TRP A 160 15.26 14.22 11.19
N PRO A 161 15.19 15.11 12.24
CA PRO A 161 14.75 14.68 13.56
C PRO A 161 13.28 14.24 13.58
N VAL A 162 12.41 14.96 12.84
CA VAL A 162 11.00 14.61 12.70
C VAL A 162 10.86 13.30 11.92
N TYR A 163 11.61 13.14 10.81
CA TYR A 163 11.59 11.91 10.02
C TYR A 163 12.04 10.71 10.85
N LEU A 164 13.14 10.86 11.62
CA LEU A 164 13.62 9.80 12.52
C LEU A 164 12.56 9.42 13.55
N ALA A 165 11.91 10.41 14.17
CA ALA A 165 10.86 10.16 15.14
C ALA A 165 9.71 9.36 14.54
N CYS A 166 9.28 9.69 13.31
CA CYS A 166 8.26 8.92 12.58
C CYS A 166 8.66 7.46 12.41
N PHE A 167 9.86 7.20 11.85
CA PHE A 167 10.30 5.83 11.62
C PHE A 167 10.47 5.05 12.94
N VAL A 168 11.08 5.63 13.97
CA VAL A 168 11.31 4.95 15.27
C VAL A 168 10.00 4.63 15.98
N ILE A 169 9.09 5.61 16.07
CA ILE A 169 7.80 5.43 16.78
C ILE A 169 6.95 4.37 16.07
N PHE A 170 6.76 4.50 14.76
CA PHE A 170 5.82 3.66 14.05
C PHE A 170 6.35 2.26 13.75
N ILE A 171 7.64 2.09 13.50
CA ILE A 171 8.28 0.76 13.49
C ILE A 171 8.16 0.11 14.89
N GLY A 172 8.37 0.86 15.96
CA GLY A 172 8.19 0.38 17.32
C GLY A 172 6.78 -0.16 17.60
N ILE A 173 5.74 0.55 17.14
CA ILE A 173 4.34 0.11 17.28
C ILE A 173 4.09 -1.18 16.49
N HIS A 174 4.61 -1.30 15.25
CA HIS A 174 4.49 -2.53 14.46
C HIS A 174 5.17 -3.73 15.11
N LEU A 175 6.31 -3.51 15.77
CA LEU A 175 7.01 -4.56 16.52
C LEU A 175 6.20 -5.03 17.74
N TRP A 176 5.31 -4.20 18.27
CA TRP A 176 4.47 -4.53 19.43
C TRP A 176 3.36 -5.52 19.11
N GLY A 177 2.76 -5.45 17.91
CA GLY A 177 1.77 -6.45 17.47
C GLY A 177 0.88 -5.99 16.33
N VAL A 178 0.53 -6.93 15.44
CA VAL A 178 -0.22 -6.66 14.19
C VAL A 178 -1.69 -6.29 14.44
N GLY A 179 -2.36 -6.95 15.39
CA GLY A 179 -3.79 -6.72 15.64
C GLY A 179 -4.07 -5.33 16.18
N GLU A 180 -3.23 -4.84 17.05
CA GLU A 180 -3.26 -3.50 17.60
C GLU A 180 -2.90 -2.46 16.54
N ALA A 181 -1.93 -2.77 15.69
CA ALA A 181 -1.53 -1.93 14.58
C ALA A 181 -2.68 -1.67 13.58
N LEU A 182 -3.41 -2.70 13.18
CA LEU A 182 -4.56 -2.55 12.27
C LEU A 182 -5.71 -1.75 12.89
N ARG A 183 -5.98 -1.91 14.19
CA ARG A 183 -6.99 -1.12 14.91
C ARG A 183 -6.58 0.34 15.03
N PHE A 184 -5.32 0.60 15.36
CA PHE A 184 -4.77 1.96 15.39
C PHE A 184 -4.92 2.62 14.02
N SER A 185 -4.48 1.95 12.95
CA SER A 185 -4.62 2.43 11.58
C SER A 185 -6.08 2.76 11.24
N LEU A 186 -7.04 1.90 11.58
CA LEU A 186 -8.47 2.15 11.32
C LEU A 186 -8.98 3.42 12.01
N VAL A 187 -8.63 3.63 13.29
CA VAL A 187 -9.08 4.81 14.06
C VAL A 187 -8.50 6.09 13.46
N VAL A 188 -7.19 6.10 13.19
CA VAL A 188 -6.53 7.28 12.61
C VAL A 188 -7.05 7.57 11.21
N THR A 189 -7.29 6.54 10.40
CA THR A 189 -7.90 6.68 9.07
C THR A 189 -9.32 7.25 9.14
N ALA A 190 -10.13 6.80 10.10
CA ALA A 190 -11.48 7.35 10.26
C ALA A 190 -11.47 8.85 10.63
N ILE A 191 -10.51 9.27 11.45
CA ILE A 191 -10.28 10.70 11.76
C ILE A 191 -9.88 11.46 10.50
N ALA A 192 -8.94 10.91 9.71
CA ALA A 192 -8.48 11.52 8.47
C ALA A 192 -9.61 11.67 7.44
N VAL A 193 -10.41 10.63 7.22
CA VAL A 193 -11.57 10.68 6.31
C VAL A 193 -12.59 11.70 6.78
N ALA A 194 -12.91 11.74 8.07
CA ALA A 194 -13.81 12.74 8.63
C ALA A 194 -13.28 14.17 8.39
N ALA A 195 -11.98 14.38 8.55
CA ALA A 195 -11.36 15.66 8.30
C ALA A 195 -11.41 16.09 6.82
N LEU A 196 -11.21 15.16 5.88
CA LEU A 196 -11.35 15.45 4.45
C LEU A 196 -12.79 15.86 4.10
N LEU A 197 -13.78 15.21 4.71
CA LEU A 197 -15.19 15.59 4.54
C LEU A 197 -15.47 16.99 5.13
N VAL A 198 -14.95 17.28 6.32
CA VAL A 198 -15.06 18.61 6.96
C VAL A 198 -14.34 19.67 6.10
N PHE A 199 -13.14 19.35 5.60
CA PHE A 199 -12.41 20.21 4.67
C PHE A 199 -13.25 20.50 3.42
N ALA A 200 -13.77 19.45 2.75
CA ALA A 200 -14.53 19.60 1.52
C ALA A 200 -15.78 20.48 1.73
N VAL A 201 -16.53 20.24 2.81
CA VAL A 201 -17.71 21.06 3.14
C VAL A 201 -17.32 22.52 3.40
N GLY A 202 -16.23 22.78 4.14
CA GLY A 202 -15.78 24.13 4.43
C GLY A 202 -15.24 24.84 3.19
N ALA A 203 -14.36 24.20 2.45
CA ALA A 203 -13.73 24.81 1.26
C ALA A 203 -14.73 25.03 0.10
N LEU A 204 -15.75 24.17 -0.05
CA LEU A 204 -16.79 24.36 -1.08
C LEU A 204 -17.68 25.57 -0.82
N THR A 205 -17.70 26.17 0.39
CA THR A 205 -18.43 27.43 0.65
C THR A 205 -17.79 28.62 -0.06
N ASP A 206 -16.47 28.55 -0.27
CA ASP A 206 -15.68 29.61 -0.92
C ASP A 206 -15.33 29.26 -2.38
N PHE A 207 -16.02 28.26 -2.96
CA PHE A 207 -15.77 27.77 -4.31
C PHE A 207 -16.07 28.84 -5.36
N ASP A 208 -15.02 29.19 -6.14
CA ASP A 208 -15.13 30.05 -7.32
C ASP A 208 -14.61 29.32 -8.58
N ALA A 209 -15.50 29.02 -9.51
CA ALA A 209 -15.13 28.41 -10.78
C ALA A 209 -14.20 29.31 -11.64
N GLY A 210 -14.19 30.62 -11.41
CA GLY A 210 -13.32 31.56 -12.09
C GLY A 210 -11.84 31.37 -11.72
N SER A 211 -11.56 30.97 -10.48
CA SER A 211 -10.21 30.73 -9.98
C SER A 211 -9.53 29.48 -10.56
N LEU A 212 -10.28 28.53 -11.11
CA LEU A 212 -9.75 27.27 -11.63
C LEU A 212 -8.76 27.43 -12.80
N ASN A 213 -8.78 28.59 -13.47
CA ASN A 213 -7.94 28.87 -14.63
C ASN A 213 -6.92 30.00 -14.34
N ASP A 214 -6.42 30.10 -13.11
CA ASP A 214 -5.53 31.16 -12.66
C ASP A 214 -4.05 30.94 -13.03
N ILE A 215 -3.69 29.74 -13.52
CA ILE A 215 -2.37 29.45 -14.08
C ILE A 215 -2.34 29.95 -15.53
N PRO A 216 -1.41 30.88 -15.90
CA PRO A 216 -1.31 31.38 -17.26
C PRO A 216 -0.97 30.31 -18.28
N ALA A 217 -1.61 30.38 -19.46
CA ALA A 217 -1.35 29.45 -20.54
C ALA A 217 0.05 29.69 -21.15
N ASP A 218 0.83 28.60 -21.28
CA ASP A 218 2.06 28.61 -22.07
C ASP A 218 1.74 28.42 -23.56
N HIS A 219 1.61 29.52 -24.27
CA HIS A 219 1.26 29.52 -25.70
C HIS A 219 2.28 28.81 -26.60
N SER A 220 3.45 28.42 -26.07
CA SER A 220 4.42 27.59 -26.81
C SER A 220 4.04 26.10 -26.83
N SER A 221 3.20 25.66 -25.90
CA SER A 221 2.78 24.27 -25.74
C SER A 221 1.61 23.92 -26.67
N PHE A 222 1.70 22.77 -27.34
CA PHE A 222 0.66 22.32 -28.26
C PHE A 222 -0.67 22.04 -27.55
N GLY A 223 -1.72 22.73 -27.98
CA GLY A 223 -3.05 22.61 -27.39
C GLY A 223 -3.23 23.41 -26.08
N ALA A 224 -2.33 24.36 -25.79
CA ALA A 224 -2.46 25.23 -24.63
C ALA A 224 -3.74 26.09 -24.68
N SER A 225 -4.40 26.21 -23.54
CA SER A 225 -5.60 27.03 -23.32
C SER A 225 -5.66 27.42 -21.84
N SER A 226 -6.59 28.32 -21.48
CA SER A 226 -6.78 28.68 -20.07
C SER A 226 -7.13 27.48 -19.20
N TRP A 227 -7.78 26.44 -19.74
CA TRP A 227 -8.11 25.19 -19.02
C TRP A 227 -6.98 24.17 -19.04
N LEU A 228 -6.15 24.15 -20.08
CA LEU A 228 -4.96 23.31 -20.25
C LEU A 228 -3.73 24.20 -20.43
N PRO A 229 -3.22 24.86 -19.39
CA PRO A 229 -2.18 25.87 -19.54
C PRO A 229 -0.90 25.33 -20.19
N PHE A 230 -0.57 24.05 -19.99
CA PHE A 230 0.58 23.37 -20.57
C PHE A 230 0.20 22.40 -21.72
N GLY A 231 -1.02 22.54 -22.27
CA GLY A 231 -1.50 21.75 -23.40
C GLY A 231 -1.58 20.24 -23.13
N LEU A 232 -1.50 19.45 -24.20
CA LEU A 232 -1.65 17.99 -24.09
C LEU A 232 -0.48 17.32 -23.34
N LEU A 233 0.71 17.88 -23.44
CA LEU A 233 1.88 17.35 -22.72
C LEU A 233 1.72 17.51 -21.20
N GLY A 234 1.12 18.62 -20.76
CA GLY A 234 0.82 18.88 -19.34
C GLY A 234 -0.12 17.82 -18.72
N ILE A 235 -1.08 17.29 -19.49
CA ILE A 235 -1.92 16.17 -19.02
C ILE A 235 -1.03 14.98 -18.67
N TRP A 236 -0.08 14.66 -19.55
CA TRP A 236 0.79 13.50 -19.37
C TRP A 236 1.78 13.71 -18.23
N SER A 237 2.38 14.89 -18.14
CA SER A 237 3.28 15.27 -17.04
C SER A 237 2.58 15.24 -15.67
N ALA A 238 1.25 15.44 -15.62
CA ALA A 238 0.48 15.35 -14.38
C ALA A 238 0.14 13.91 -13.95
N PHE A 239 0.39 12.87 -14.77
CA PHE A 239 0.06 11.47 -14.44
C PHE A 239 0.66 10.98 -13.11
N PRO A 240 1.95 11.22 -12.78
CA PRO A 240 2.51 10.77 -11.51
C PRO A 240 1.75 11.31 -10.30
N PHE A 241 1.30 12.54 -10.37
CA PHE A 241 0.55 13.20 -9.29
C PHE A 241 -0.91 12.74 -9.24
N GLY A 242 -1.52 12.46 -10.40
CA GLY A 242 -2.81 11.78 -10.49
C GLY A 242 -2.78 10.36 -9.92
N MET A 243 -1.65 9.65 -10.06
CA MET A 243 -1.43 8.34 -9.44
C MET A 243 -1.30 8.43 -7.94
N TRP A 244 -0.67 9.48 -7.43
CA TRP A 244 -0.44 9.65 -5.99
C TRP A 244 -1.72 9.65 -5.16
N PHE A 245 -2.84 10.11 -5.71
CA PHE A 245 -4.15 10.02 -5.08
C PHE A 245 -4.59 8.58 -4.74
N PHE A 246 -3.97 7.57 -5.35
CA PHE A 246 -4.41 6.17 -5.22
C PHE A 246 -3.27 5.20 -4.90
N LEU A 247 -2.04 5.71 -4.79
CA LEU A 247 -0.84 4.90 -4.60
C LEU A 247 -0.92 4.09 -3.30
N GLY A 248 -0.70 2.79 -3.40
CA GLY A 248 -0.65 1.88 -2.26
C GLY A 248 -1.91 1.04 -2.06
N VAL A 249 -3.04 1.34 -2.76
CA VAL A 249 -4.30 0.58 -2.59
C VAL A 249 -4.14 -0.91 -2.93
N GLU A 250 -3.20 -1.27 -3.78
CA GLU A 250 -2.83 -2.65 -4.13
C GLU A 250 -2.16 -3.41 -2.97
N GLY A 251 -1.84 -2.73 -1.88
CA GLY A 251 -1.27 -3.33 -0.67
C GLY A 251 -2.26 -4.18 0.14
N VAL A 252 -3.57 -4.05 -0.07
CA VAL A 252 -4.58 -4.81 0.69
C VAL A 252 -4.35 -6.32 0.64
N PRO A 253 -4.03 -6.96 -0.50
CA PRO A 253 -3.72 -8.38 -0.56
C PRO A 253 -2.52 -8.84 0.30
N LEU A 254 -1.62 -7.94 0.69
CA LEU A 254 -0.49 -8.29 1.57
C LEU A 254 -0.93 -8.73 2.98
N ALA A 255 -2.16 -8.38 3.37
CA ALA A 255 -2.79 -8.85 4.61
C ALA A 255 -3.59 -10.16 4.44
N ALA A 256 -3.45 -10.86 3.31
CA ALA A 256 -4.23 -12.06 3.01
C ALA A 256 -4.08 -13.17 4.06
N GLU A 257 -2.85 -13.47 4.50
CA GLU A 257 -2.58 -14.50 5.51
C GLU A 257 -3.13 -14.14 6.90
N GLU A 258 -3.32 -12.86 7.17
CA GLU A 258 -3.88 -12.34 8.43
C GLU A 258 -5.41 -12.23 8.38
N THR A 259 -6.03 -12.49 7.21
CA THR A 259 -7.46 -12.29 6.93
C THR A 259 -8.29 -13.53 7.22
N ARG A 260 -9.51 -13.30 7.73
CA ARG A 260 -10.54 -14.36 7.80
C ARG A 260 -11.24 -14.46 6.45
N ASP A 261 -11.35 -15.68 5.90
CA ASP A 261 -11.96 -15.97 4.58
C ASP A 261 -11.48 -14.98 3.49
N PRO A 262 -10.17 -15.02 3.15
CA PRO A 262 -9.57 -14.02 2.26
C PRO A 262 -10.20 -14.01 0.87
N ALA A 263 -10.64 -15.16 0.34
CA ALA A 263 -11.24 -15.27 -0.98
C ALA A 263 -12.51 -14.41 -1.16
N ARG A 264 -13.26 -14.18 -0.08
CA ARG A 264 -14.48 -13.35 -0.09
C ARG A 264 -14.27 -11.96 0.47
N THR A 265 -13.37 -11.84 1.45
CA THR A 265 -13.17 -10.60 2.21
C THR A 265 -12.32 -9.60 1.43
N LEU A 266 -11.21 -10.06 0.81
CA LEU A 266 -10.31 -9.18 0.05
C LEU A 266 -11.01 -8.46 -1.10
N PRO A 267 -11.77 -9.14 -2.01
CA PRO A 267 -12.44 -8.44 -3.10
C PRO A 267 -13.39 -7.33 -2.64
N LYS A 268 -14.14 -7.59 -1.57
CA LYS A 268 -15.07 -6.61 -1.01
C LYS A 268 -14.34 -5.41 -0.41
N ALA A 269 -13.31 -5.68 0.40
CA ALA A 269 -12.52 -4.63 1.03
C ALA A 269 -11.84 -3.74 -0.01
N MET A 270 -11.23 -4.33 -1.02
CA MET A 270 -10.56 -3.61 -2.11
C MET A 270 -11.53 -2.74 -2.91
N ALA A 271 -12.73 -3.27 -3.26
CA ALA A 271 -13.75 -2.51 -3.97
C ALA A 271 -14.27 -1.32 -3.15
N TRP A 272 -14.55 -1.52 -1.84
CA TRP A 272 -14.98 -0.44 -0.96
C TRP A 272 -13.88 0.60 -0.74
N SER A 273 -12.63 0.18 -0.53
CA SER A 273 -11.50 1.11 -0.41
C SER A 273 -11.39 1.99 -1.64
N MET A 274 -11.41 1.39 -2.84
CA MET A 274 -11.29 2.13 -4.09
C MET A 274 -12.44 3.12 -4.30
N GLY A 275 -13.68 2.73 -3.98
CA GLY A 275 -14.83 3.62 -4.07
C GLY A 275 -14.73 4.83 -3.13
N ILE A 276 -14.29 4.62 -1.89
CA ILE A 276 -14.05 5.70 -0.92
C ILE A 276 -12.95 6.63 -1.43
N LEU A 277 -11.83 6.08 -1.89
CA LEU A 277 -10.68 6.86 -2.37
C LEU A 277 -11.01 7.70 -3.61
N LEU A 278 -11.77 7.17 -4.56
CA LEU A 278 -12.23 7.94 -5.72
C LEU A 278 -13.09 9.13 -5.32
N LEU A 279 -13.97 8.94 -4.33
CA LEU A 279 -14.80 10.02 -3.82
C LEU A 279 -13.96 11.08 -3.08
N LEU A 280 -13.04 10.65 -2.21
CA LEU A 280 -12.19 11.57 -1.45
C LEU A 280 -11.28 12.38 -2.38
N ALA A 281 -10.62 11.74 -3.33
CA ALA A 281 -9.78 12.42 -4.32
C ALA A 281 -10.55 13.47 -5.11
N LEU A 282 -11.76 13.13 -5.59
CA LEU A 282 -12.62 14.08 -6.30
C LEU A 282 -13.00 15.29 -5.43
N LEU A 283 -13.45 15.03 -4.20
CA LEU A 283 -13.86 16.09 -3.27
C LEU A 283 -12.68 16.98 -2.90
N THR A 284 -11.55 16.39 -2.57
CA THR A 284 -10.33 17.12 -2.19
C THR A 284 -9.82 17.99 -3.33
N PHE A 285 -9.70 17.42 -4.52
CA PHE A 285 -9.22 18.14 -5.70
C PHE A 285 -10.10 19.34 -6.03
N LEU A 286 -11.43 19.13 -6.14
CA LEU A 286 -12.37 20.21 -6.47
C LEU A 286 -12.46 21.26 -5.37
N ALA A 287 -12.51 20.85 -4.11
CA ALA A 287 -12.63 21.77 -2.99
C ALA A 287 -11.38 22.66 -2.83
N ALA A 288 -10.17 22.06 -2.89
CA ALA A 288 -8.94 22.82 -2.72
C ALA A 288 -8.68 23.79 -3.87
N THR A 289 -8.85 23.33 -5.11
CA THR A 289 -8.61 24.18 -6.30
C THR A 289 -9.70 25.22 -6.49
N GLY A 290 -10.94 24.92 -6.15
CA GLY A 290 -12.06 25.85 -6.27
C GLY A 290 -12.07 26.94 -5.19
N ALA A 291 -11.58 26.65 -3.98
CA ALA A 291 -11.57 27.62 -2.89
C ALA A 291 -10.46 28.68 -3.03
N ARG A 292 -9.29 28.32 -3.58
CA ARG A 292 -8.12 29.21 -3.57
C ARG A 292 -7.48 29.41 -4.94
N GLY A 293 -7.81 28.58 -5.91
CA GLY A 293 -7.16 28.51 -7.22
C GLY A 293 -5.93 27.57 -7.24
N PRO A 294 -5.65 26.96 -8.40
CA PRO A 294 -4.51 26.10 -8.63
C PRO A 294 -3.16 26.75 -8.33
N SER A 295 -2.96 28.02 -8.70
CA SER A 295 -1.69 28.74 -8.51
C SER A 295 -1.28 28.87 -7.05
N ALA A 296 -2.24 29.01 -6.14
CA ALA A 296 -1.97 29.17 -4.72
C ALA A 296 -1.55 27.86 -4.04
N VAL A 297 -2.11 26.72 -4.48
CA VAL A 297 -1.89 25.42 -3.79
C VAL A 297 -0.83 24.56 -4.46
N GLN A 298 -0.41 24.85 -5.70
CA GLN A 298 0.46 23.99 -6.51
C GLN A 298 1.81 23.65 -5.87
N GLU A 299 2.39 24.55 -5.08
CA GLU A 299 3.71 24.37 -4.43
C GLU A 299 3.60 24.21 -2.91
N ALA A 300 2.38 24.21 -2.36
CA ALA A 300 2.18 24.14 -0.91
C ALA A 300 2.54 22.76 -0.35
N GLY A 301 3.31 22.71 0.73
CA GLY A 301 3.57 21.46 1.48
C GLY A 301 2.31 20.92 2.17
N ASN A 302 1.35 21.82 2.50
CA ASN A 302 0.06 21.50 3.11
C ASN A 302 -1.12 22.16 2.35
N PRO A 303 -1.42 21.71 1.11
CA PRO A 303 -2.32 22.39 0.19
C PRO A 303 -3.75 22.57 0.72
N LEU A 304 -4.24 21.68 1.57
CA LEU A 304 -5.59 21.81 2.14
C LEU A 304 -5.68 22.94 3.17
N VAL A 305 -4.60 23.16 3.92
CA VAL A 305 -4.51 24.26 4.87
C VAL A 305 -4.42 25.59 4.12
N GLU A 306 -3.57 25.66 3.09
CA GLU A 306 -3.44 26.82 2.22
C GLU A 306 -4.78 27.20 1.57
N ALA A 307 -5.54 26.23 1.09
CA ALA A 307 -6.87 26.44 0.50
C ALA A 307 -7.88 27.09 1.47
N LEU A 308 -7.68 26.95 2.78
CA LEU A 308 -8.55 27.49 3.84
C LEU A 308 -8.05 28.82 4.44
N GLN A 309 -6.98 29.40 3.90
CA GLN A 309 -6.34 30.61 4.41
C GLN A 309 -6.22 31.70 3.34
N PRO A 310 -7.34 32.28 2.86
CA PRO A 310 -7.33 33.24 1.74
C PRO A 310 -6.46 34.47 1.99
N ASP A 311 -6.34 34.93 3.23
CA ASP A 311 -5.55 36.07 3.63
C ASP A 311 -4.23 35.71 4.31
N GLY A 312 -3.84 34.42 4.30
CA GLY A 312 -2.69 33.88 5.02
C GLY A 312 -2.90 33.76 6.54
N GLU A 313 -4.10 34.07 7.04
CA GLU A 313 -4.42 34.00 8.46
C GLU A 313 -5.05 32.62 8.79
N ALA A 314 -4.56 32.02 9.87
CA ALA A 314 -5.04 30.72 10.32
C ALA A 314 -6.46 30.81 10.88
N THR A 315 -7.43 30.20 10.18
CA THR A 315 -8.80 30.02 10.63
C THR A 315 -8.93 28.85 11.62
N VAL A 316 -10.05 28.77 12.35
CA VAL A 316 -10.34 27.60 13.20
C VAL A 316 -10.41 26.32 12.35
N LEU A 317 -11.03 26.42 11.18
CA LEU A 317 -11.16 25.30 10.24
C LEU A 317 -9.80 24.84 9.70
N SER A 318 -8.95 25.79 9.26
CA SER A 318 -7.61 25.45 8.76
C SER A 318 -6.74 24.78 9.83
N ARG A 319 -6.86 25.17 11.11
CA ARG A 319 -6.16 24.51 12.22
C ARG A 319 -6.67 23.08 12.45
N ILE A 320 -7.99 22.87 12.44
CA ILE A 320 -8.58 21.52 12.57
C ILE A 320 -8.09 20.63 11.43
N VAL A 321 -8.14 21.12 10.18
CA VAL A 321 -7.69 20.39 8.99
C VAL A 321 -6.19 20.12 9.04
N ASN A 322 -5.39 21.03 9.57
CA ASN A 322 -3.95 20.85 9.72
C ASN A 322 -3.61 19.71 10.71
N TYR A 323 -4.19 19.68 11.92
CA TYR A 323 -4.01 18.57 12.85
C TYR A 323 -4.53 17.25 12.31
N ALA A 324 -5.66 17.27 11.64
CA ALA A 324 -6.24 16.06 11.08
C ALA A 324 -5.49 15.59 9.82
N GLY A 325 -4.91 16.51 9.04
CA GLY A 325 -4.02 16.20 7.94
C GLY A 325 -2.76 15.47 8.41
N LEU A 326 -2.17 15.94 9.51
CA LEU A 326 -1.07 15.22 10.14
C LEU A 326 -1.48 13.79 10.52
N ALA A 327 -2.71 13.59 11.07
CA ALA A 327 -3.22 12.25 11.35
C ALA A 327 -3.38 11.41 10.07
N GLY A 328 -3.84 11.99 8.96
CA GLY A 328 -3.96 11.32 7.67
C GLY A 328 -2.62 10.86 7.10
N LEU A 329 -1.62 11.74 7.14
CA LEU A 329 -0.24 11.41 6.75
C LEU A 329 0.32 10.27 7.62
N VAL A 330 0.09 10.33 8.94
CA VAL A 330 0.49 9.28 9.89
C VAL A 330 -0.19 7.95 9.57
N ALA A 331 -1.47 7.94 9.21
CA ALA A 331 -2.20 6.72 8.86
C ALA A 331 -1.57 6.01 7.65
N SER A 332 -1.24 6.76 6.58
CA SER A 332 -0.60 6.21 5.39
C SER A 332 0.84 5.78 5.67
N PHE A 333 1.63 6.62 6.33
CA PHE A 333 2.99 6.28 6.72
C PHE A 333 3.06 4.96 7.48
N PHE A 334 2.21 4.83 8.52
CA PHE A 334 2.09 3.63 9.33
C PHE A 334 1.71 2.41 8.48
N SER A 335 0.70 2.55 7.63
CA SER A 335 0.16 1.45 6.83
C SER A 335 1.14 1.00 5.73
N LEU A 336 1.88 1.92 5.10
CA LEU A 336 2.89 1.58 4.09
C LEU A 336 4.11 0.90 4.70
N ILE A 337 4.52 1.24 5.94
CA ILE A 337 5.53 0.46 6.69
C ILE A 337 5.06 -0.98 6.89
N PHE A 338 3.77 -1.19 7.20
CA PHE A 338 3.18 -2.52 7.28
C PHE A 338 3.32 -3.26 5.93
N ALA A 339 2.91 -2.63 4.82
CA ALA A 339 2.98 -3.21 3.47
C ALA A 339 4.42 -3.58 3.09
N GLY A 340 5.36 -2.64 3.23
CA GLY A 340 6.78 -2.85 2.91
C GLY A 340 7.39 -4.01 3.70
N SER A 341 7.02 -4.14 4.98
CA SER A 341 7.48 -5.24 5.82
C SER A 341 7.02 -6.61 5.33
N ARG A 342 5.76 -6.74 4.89
CA ARG A 342 5.21 -7.99 4.33
C ARG A 342 5.79 -8.30 2.97
N GLN A 343 5.99 -7.29 2.15
CA GLN A 343 6.61 -7.46 0.84
C GLN A 343 8.04 -8.00 0.96
N LEU A 344 8.87 -7.39 1.82
CA LEU A 344 10.24 -7.86 2.06
C LEU A 344 10.24 -9.28 2.67
N PHE A 345 9.36 -9.53 3.65
CA PHE A 345 9.18 -10.83 4.28
C PHE A 345 8.83 -11.90 3.24
N ALA A 346 7.85 -11.66 2.38
CA ALA A 346 7.39 -12.61 1.39
C ALA A 346 8.46 -12.92 0.33
N LEU A 347 9.17 -11.91 -0.17
CA LEU A 347 10.30 -12.11 -1.10
C LEU A 347 11.46 -12.89 -0.48
N SER A 348 11.76 -12.63 0.80
CA SER A 348 12.79 -13.38 1.52
C SER A 348 12.36 -14.83 1.79
N ARG A 349 11.09 -15.05 2.16
CA ARG A 349 10.53 -16.38 2.38
C ARG A 349 10.59 -17.23 1.12
N ALA A 350 10.28 -16.64 -0.02
CA ALA A 350 10.34 -17.30 -1.32
C ALA A 350 11.77 -17.54 -1.87
N GLY A 351 12.80 -17.03 -1.20
CA GLY A 351 14.20 -17.20 -1.59
C GLY A 351 14.71 -16.16 -2.59
N TYR A 352 13.92 -15.14 -2.93
CA TYR A 352 14.36 -14.02 -3.75
C TYR A 352 15.39 -13.13 -3.03
N LEU A 353 15.24 -13.00 -1.71
CA LEU A 353 16.15 -12.25 -0.85
C LEU A 353 16.75 -13.19 0.23
N PRO A 354 17.80 -12.77 0.92
CA PRO A 354 18.42 -13.57 1.99
C PRO A 354 17.38 -14.02 3.03
N ARG A 355 17.40 -15.31 3.39
CA ARG A 355 16.39 -15.97 4.24
C ARG A 355 16.23 -15.33 5.63
N PHE A 356 17.30 -14.76 6.18
CA PHE A 356 17.26 -14.12 7.51
C PHE A 356 16.32 -12.90 7.56
N LEU A 357 16.02 -12.27 6.41
CA LEU A 357 15.09 -11.13 6.31
C LEU A 357 13.63 -11.54 6.55
N SER A 358 13.31 -12.84 6.48
CA SER A 358 11.97 -13.36 6.79
C SER A 358 11.80 -13.86 8.22
N LEU A 359 12.74 -13.58 9.12
CA LEU A 359 12.60 -13.91 10.53
C LEU A 359 11.55 -13.02 11.19
N THR A 360 10.66 -13.64 11.97
CA THR A 360 9.67 -12.95 12.78
C THR A 360 10.07 -12.91 14.25
N SER A 361 9.62 -11.88 14.96
CA SER A 361 9.75 -11.76 16.40
C SER A 361 8.88 -12.78 17.13
N SER A 362 9.02 -12.90 18.47
CA SER A 362 8.14 -13.70 19.33
C SER A 362 6.65 -13.34 19.19
N ARG A 363 6.35 -12.14 18.70
CA ARG A 363 4.98 -11.65 18.43
C ARG A 363 4.55 -11.85 16.98
N LYS A 364 5.30 -12.65 16.20
CA LYS A 364 5.03 -12.94 14.78
C LYS A 364 5.07 -11.69 13.88
N ALA A 365 5.83 -10.67 14.24
CA ALA A 365 6.09 -9.49 13.42
C ALA A 365 7.43 -9.65 12.68
N PRO A 366 7.52 -9.38 11.35
CA PRO A 366 8.74 -9.50 10.57
C PRO A 366 9.70 -8.34 10.89
N PHE A 367 10.53 -8.48 11.94
CA PHE A 367 11.29 -7.37 12.51
C PHE A 367 12.34 -6.80 11.55
N LEU A 368 13.08 -7.64 10.80
CA LEU A 368 14.01 -7.16 9.78
C LEU A 368 13.27 -6.62 8.54
N GLY A 369 12.09 -7.17 8.26
CA GLY A 369 11.19 -6.64 7.25
C GLY A 369 10.73 -5.21 7.55
N LEU A 370 10.66 -4.82 8.81
CA LEU A 370 10.36 -3.46 9.27
C LEU A 370 11.60 -2.57 9.29
N LEU A 371 12.69 -3.06 9.89
CA LEU A 371 13.88 -2.24 10.15
C LEU A 371 14.65 -1.89 8.88
N VAL A 372 14.81 -2.84 7.93
CA VAL A 372 15.65 -2.63 6.74
C VAL A 372 15.01 -1.59 5.78
N PRO A 373 13.75 -1.74 5.35
CA PRO A 373 13.11 -0.72 4.52
C PRO A 373 12.99 0.63 5.25
N GLY A 374 12.69 0.61 6.55
CA GLY A 374 12.58 1.81 7.37
C GLY A 374 13.89 2.59 7.48
N ALA A 375 15.02 1.90 7.70
CA ALA A 375 16.33 2.55 7.74
C ALA A 375 16.73 3.16 6.40
N ILE A 376 16.44 2.46 5.29
CA ILE A 376 16.69 2.98 3.93
C ILE A 376 15.80 4.20 3.66
N GLY A 377 14.50 4.10 3.95
CA GLY A 377 13.55 5.20 3.75
C GLY A 377 13.91 6.43 4.57
N PHE A 378 14.26 6.25 5.85
CA PHE A 378 14.76 7.34 6.70
C PHE A 378 16.02 7.98 6.12
N ALA A 379 17.01 7.17 5.74
CA ALA A 379 18.28 7.69 5.21
C ALA A 379 18.06 8.53 3.94
N LEU A 380 17.17 8.08 3.06
CA LEU A 380 16.82 8.80 1.82
C LEU A 380 16.05 10.09 2.13
N ALA A 381 15.07 10.07 3.02
CA ALA A 381 14.36 11.27 3.45
C ALA A 381 15.29 12.29 4.09
N ALA A 382 16.18 11.85 5.00
CA ALA A 382 17.13 12.71 5.68
C ALA A 382 18.20 13.30 4.74
N TRP A 383 18.58 12.55 3.70
CA TRP A 383 19.57 13.00 2.73
C TRP A 383 19.00 13.98 1.72
N THR A 384 17.78 13.77 1.25
CA THR A 384 17.21 14.58 0.17
C THR A 384 16.38 15.76 0.68
N GLY A 385 15.57 15.55 1.72
CA GLY A 385 14.59 16.55 2.18
C GLY A 385 13.54 16.92 1.11
N ASP A 386 13.46 16.18 -0.01
CA ASP A 386 12.65 16.49 -1.18
C ASP A 386 11.52 15.46 -1.34
N GLY A 387 10.34 15.83 -0.82
CA GLY A 387 9.15 14.97 -0.84
C GLY A 387 8.65 14.68 -2.25
N ALA A 388 8.70 15.65 -3.16
CA ALA A 388 8.26 15.50 -4.55
C ALA A 388 9.15 14.52 -5.32
N ARG A 389 10.46 14.59 -5.13
CA ARG A 389 11.40 13.63 -5.74
C ARG A 389 11.22 12.23 -5.22
N MET A 390 11.02 12.05 -3.90
CA MET A 390 10.73 10.74 -3.30
C MET A 390 9.41 10.17 -3.85
N LEU A 391 8.38 11.01 -3.97
CA LEU A 391 7.10 10.67 -4.58
C LEU A 391 7.29 10.19 -6.02
N ASN A 392 7.95 10.96 -6.87
CA ASN A 392 8.15 10.61 -8.28
C ASN A 392 8.92 9.30 -8.44
N THR A 393 9.92 9.06 -7.59
CA THR A 393 10.69 7.80 -7.61
C THR A 393 9.84 6.61 -7.12
N ALA A 394 8.97 6.81 -6.12
CA ALA A 394 8.01 5.79 -5.67
C ALA A 394 7.02 5.43 -6.78
N VAL A 395 6.46 6.44 -7.44
CA VAL A 395 5.52 6.26 -8.57
C VAL A 395 6.17 5.54 -9.74
N PHE A 396 7.45 5.78 -10.02
CA PHE A 396 8.18 5.02 -11.05
C PHE A 396 8.19 3.51 -10.74
N GLY A 397 8.51 3.13 -9.50
CA GLY A 397 8.42 1.73 -9.06
C GLY A 397 7.00 1.18 -9.19
N ALA A 398 6.02 1.93 -8.69
CA ALA A 398 4.61 1.57 -8.73
C ALA A 398 4.11 1.30 -10.16
N THR A 399 4.43 2.15 -11.13
CA THR A 399 3.98 1.97 -12.53
C THR A 399 4.44 0.66 -13.14
N ILE A 400 5.69 0.23 -12.86
CA ILE A 400 6.22 -1.05 -13.30
C ILE A 400 5.42 -2.20 -12.67
N SER A 401 5.18 -2.14 -11.35
CA SER A 401 4.45 -3.19 -10.64
C SER A 401 3.01 -3.30 -11.15
N TYR A 402 2.33 -2.18 -11.39
CA TYR A 402 0.94 -2.15 -11.86
C TYR A 402 0.78 -2.69 -13.27
N ALA A 403 1.72 -2.37 -14.17
CA ALA A 403 1.76 -2.97 -15.49
C ALA A 403 1.93 -4.50 -15.40
N LEU A 404 2.89 -4.97 -14.60
CA LEU A 404 3.16 -6.41 -14.46
C LEU A 404 2.02 -7.16 -13.76
N MET A 405 1.37 -6.56 -12.75
CA MET A 405 0.21 -7.16 -12.08
C MET A 405 -1.00 -7.24 -13.01
N SER A 406 -1.28 -6.20 -13.79
CA SER A 406 -2.34 -6.19 -14.79
C SER A 406 -2.08 -7.23 -15.89
N LEU A 407 -0.84 -7.34 -16.37
CA LEU A 407 -0.40 -8.36 -17.32
C LEU A 407 -0.57 -9.76 -16.72
N SER A 408 -0.26 -9.95 -15.44
CA SER A 408 -0.39 -11.23 -14.75
C SER A 408 -1.84 -11.74 -14.76
N HIS A 409 -2.80 -10.87 -14.53
CA HIS A 409 -4.22 -11.23 -14.62
C HIS A 409 -4.62 -11.65 -16.04
N ILE A 410 -4.16 -10.93 -17.07
CA ILE A 410 -4.44 -11.24 -18.48
C ILE A 410 -3.86 -12.62 -18.83
N VAL A 411 -2.60 -12.87 -18.45
CA VAL A 411 -1.89 -14.12 -18.74
C VAL A 411 -2.53 -15.29 -18.02
N LEU A 412 -2.85 -15.16 -16.74
CA LEU A 412 -3.48 -16.22 -15.94
C LEU A 412 -4.87 -16.58 -16.47
N ARG A 413 -5.66 -15.60 -16.88
CA ARG A 413 -6.96 -15.87 -17.51
C ARG A 413 -6.86 -16.62 -18.83
N ARG A 414 -5.81 -16.38 -19.62
CA ARG A 414 -5.58 -17.05 -20.90
C ARG A 414 -4.98 -18.45 -20.73
N ARG A 415 -4.04 -18.61 -19.79
CA ARG A 415 -3.36 -19.90 -19.57
C ARG A 415 -4.16 -20.89 -18.76
N GLU A 416 -4.95 -20.41 -17.79
CA GLU A 416 -5.73 -21.23 -16.89
C GLU A 416 -7.23 -20.84 -16.91
N PRO A 417 -7.93 -21.05 -18.05
CA PRO A 417 -9.34 -20.65 -18.18
C PRO A 417 -10.28 -21.45 -17.27
N GLY A 418 -9.90 -22.69 -16.93
CA GLY A 418 -10.67 -23.59 -16.06
C GLY A 418 -10.46 -23.37 -14.57
N LEU A 419 -9.59 -22.44 -14.17
CA LEU A 419 -9.33 -22.15 -12.75
C LEU A 419 -10.59 -21.61 -12.08
N GLU A 420 -10.93 -22.17 -10.91
CA GLU A 420 -12.06 -21.69 -10.11
C GLU A 420 -11.79 -20.25 -9.60
N ARG A 421 -12.74 -19.36 -9.83
CA ARG A 421 -12.63 -17.94 -9.48
C ARG A 421 -13.79 -17.53 -8.58
N PRO A 422 -13.56 -17.48 -7.25
CA PRO A 422 -14.60 -17.07 -6.29
C PRO A 422 -15.10 -15.64 -6.54
N TYR A 423 -14.23 -14.78 -7.06
CA TYR A 423 -14.56 -13.45 -7.56
C TYR A 423 -14.10 -13.32 -9.01
N ARG A 424 -14.88 -12.65 -9.83
CA ARG A 424 -14.56 -12.40 -11.25
C ARG A 424 -14.54 -10.90 -11.55
N THR A 425 -13.45 -10.44 -12.14
CA THR A 425 -13.27 -9.06 -12.56
C THR A 425 -14.36 -8.64 -13.55
N PRO A 426 -15.11 -7.55 -13.30
CA PRO A 426 -16.04 -6.96 -14.28
C PRO A 426 -15.31 -6.62 -15.58
N GLY A 427 -15.86 -6.99 -16.75
CA GLY A 427 -15.19 -6.81 -18.04
C GLY A 427 -14.00 -7.72 -18.32
N GLY A 428 -13.56 -8.51 -17.33
CA GLY A 428 -12.53 -9.53 -17.49
C GLY A 428 -11.17 -8.99 -17.96
N THR A 429 -10.65 -9.57 -19.04
CA THR A 429 -9.34 -9.15 -19.60
C THR A 429 -9.35 -7.76 -20.22
N VAL A 430 -10.51 -7.22 -20.63
CA VAL A 430 -10.61 -5.85 -21.17
C VAL A 430 -10.26 -4.84 -20.07
N THR A 431 -10.82 -5.01 -18.87
CA THR A 431 -10.53 -4.18 -17.71
C THR A 431 -9.03 -4.18 -17.39
N SER A 432 -8.41 -5.36 -17.32
CA SER A 432 -6.97 -5.47 -17.04
C SER A 432 -6.10 -4.95 -18.18
N SER A 433 -6.55 -5.06 -19.43
CA SER A 433 -5.81 -4.49 -20.57
C SER A 433 -5.83 -2.97 -20.53
N LEU A 434 -6.95 -2.37 -20.13
CA LEU A 434 -7.04 -0.91 -19.95
C LEU A 434 -6.11 -0.45 -18.82
N ALA A 435 -6.10 -1.15 -17.67
CA ALA A 435 -5.17 -0.86 -16.59
C ALA A 435 -3.71 -0.98 -17.04
N PHE A 436 -3.37 -2.03 -17.80
CA PHE A 436 -2.03 -2.25 -18.33
C PHE A 436 -1.57 -1.10 -19.25
N VAL A 437 -2.42 -0.69 -20.20
CA VAL A 437 -2.08 0.39 -21.14
C VAL A 437 -1.89 1.71 -20.40
N LEU A 438 -2.78 2.05 -19.45
CA LEU A 438 -2.68 3.27 -18.68
C LEU A 438 -1.44 3.26 -17.75
N ALA A 439 -1.11 2.13 -17.14
CA ALA A 439 0.10 1.98 -16.33
C ALA A 439 1.38 2.15 -17.19
N CYS A 440 1.42 1.55 -18.39
CA CYS A 440 2.54 1.77 -19.31
C CYS A 440 2.64 3.24 -19.76
N SER A 441 1.51 3.91 -19.98
CA SER A 441 1.46 5.33 -20.31
C SER A 441 2.00 6.19 -19.16
N ALA A 442 1.63 5.87 -17.92
CA ALA A 442 2.13 6.54 -16.74
C ALA A 442 3.64 6.31 -16.53
N LEU A 443 4.14 5.10 -16.81
CA LEU A 443 5.57 4.81 -16.76
C LEU A 443 6.38 5.70 -17.69
N VAL A 444 5.88 5.97 -18.90
CA VAL A 444 6.53 6.92 -19.83
C VAL A 444 6.45 8.34 -19.28
N ALA A 445 5.34 8.72 -18.66
CA ALA A 445 5.13 10.06 -18.10
C ALA A 445 6.15 10.41 -16.99
N THR A 446 6.57 9.44 -16.18
CA THR A 446 7.57 9.70 -15.11
C THR A 446 8.90 10.24 -15.64
N PHE A 447 9.29 9.89 -16.88
CA PHE A 447 10.47 10.46 -17.53
C PHE A 447 10.28 11.92 -17.97
N LEU A 448 9.05 12.40 -18.08
CA LEU A 448 8.78 13.80 -18.44
C LEU A 448 8.95 14.73 -17.25
N VAL A 449 8.59 14.23 -16.06
CA VAL A 449 8.58 15.01 -14.82
C VAL A 449 9.95 15.08 -14.16
N ASP A 450 10.56 13.94 -13.89
CA ASP A 450 11.86 13.85 -13.22
C ASP A 450 12.72 12.73 -13.83
N LYS A 451 13.54 13.12 -14.81
CA LYS A 451 14.45 12.18 -15.51
C LYS A 451 15.47 11.58 -14.56
N ASP A 452 15.97 12.36 -13.59
CA ASP A 452 16.99 11.92 -12.66
C ASP A 452 16.43 10.87 -11.71
N ALA A 453 15.23 11.12 -11.15
CA ALA A 453 14.51 10.15 -10.34
C ALA A 453 14.23 8.85 -11.11
N ALA A 454 13.79 8.94 -12.37
CA ALA A 454 13.54 7.79 -13.22
C ALA A 454 14.83 6.99 -13.50
N PHE A 455 15.96 7.66 -13.80
CA PHE A 455 17.23 6.98 -14.03
C PHE A 455 17.81 6.37 -12.75
N ILE A 456 17.67 7.00 -11.60
CA ILE A 456 18.07 6.43 -10.30
C ILE A 456 17.27 5.16 -10.02
N ALA A 457 15.95 5.20 -10.16
CA ALA A 457 15.10 4.04 -9.96
C ALA A 457 15.43 2.90 -10.95
N LEU A 458 15.68 3.24 -12.21
CA LEU A 458 16.11 2.27 -13.23
C LEU A 458 17.46 1.64 -12.89
N GLY A 459 18.40 2.43 -12.35
CA GLY A 459 19.70 1.94 -11.88
C GLY A 459 19.56 0.96 -10.72
N VAL A 460 18.76 1.29 -9.72
CA VAL A 460 18.45 0.39 -8.60
C VAL A 460 17.81 -0.91 -9.12
N TYR A 461 16.90 -0.78 -10.07
CA TYR A 461 16.23 -1.91 -10.68
C TYR A 461 17.20 -2.80 -11.46
N ALA A 462 18.13 -2.21 -12.22
CA ALA A 462 19.15 -2.94 -12.96
C ALA A 462 20.09 -3.73 -12.01
N VAL A 463 20.50 -3.13 -10.90
CA VAL A 463 21.31 -3.80 -9.86
C VAL A 463 20.54 -4.97 -9.27
N ALA A 464 19.26 -4.76 -8.93
CA ALA A 464 18.40 -5.83 -8.42
C ALA A 464 18.25 -6.98 -9.43
N LEU A 465 18.09 -6.67 -10.72
CA LEU A 465 18.02 -7.67 -11.80
C LEU A 465 19.32 -8.46 -11.93
N ALA A 466 20.47 -7.79 -11.86
CA ALA A 466 21.78 -8.46 -11.88
C ALA A 466 21.92 -9.40 -10.66
N TYR A 467 21.54 -8.95 -9.46
CA TYR A 467 21.50 -9.78 -8.26
C TYR A 467 20.63 -11.04 -8.46
N PHE A 468 19.43 -10.89 -9.03
CA PHE A 468 18.56 -12.02 -9.30
C PHE A 468 19.17 -12.96 -10.35
N ALA A 469 19.65 -12.42 -11.47
CA ALA A 469 20.18 -13.18 -12.58
C ALA A 469 21.39 -14.05 -12.18
N PHE A 470 22.30 -13.52 -11.36
CA PHE A 470 23.56 -14.17 -11.04
C PHE A 470 23.54 -14.93 -9.70
N TYR A 471 22.66 -14.54 -8.76
CA TYR A 471 22.68 -15.10 -7.41
C TYR A 471 21.36 -15.74 -7.00
N SER A 472 20.29 -14.97 -6.93
CA SER A 472 19.08 -15.35 -6.22
C SER A 472 18.24 -16.40 -6.95
N ARG A 473 18.22 -16.41 -8.29
CA ARG A 473 17.41 -17.35 -9.08
C ARG A 473 17.71 -18.84 -8.78
N HIS A 474 18.92 -19.12 -8.31
CA HIS A 474 19.37 -20.49 -7.98
C HIS A 474 19.03 -20.90 -6.55
N ARG A 475 18.40 -20.01 -5.76
CA ARG A 475 18.10 -20.18 -4.32
C ARG A 475 16.62 -20.10 -4.02
N LEU A 476 15.77 -20.10 -5.04
CA LEU A 476 14.32 -20.12 -4.86
C LEU A 476 13.87 -21.38 -4.13
N VAL A 477 12.98 -21.21 -3.14
CA VAL A 477 12.52 -22.30 -2.27
C VAL A 477 11.52 -23.19 -3.00
N ALA A 478 10.70 -22.59 -3.87
CA ALA A 478 9.66 -23.28 -4.62
C ALA A 478 9.51 -22.68 -6.02
N ALA A 479 9.00 -23.44 -6.97
CA ALA A 479 8.75 -22.98 -8.34
C ALA A 479 7.53 -22.06 -8.41
N ALA A 480 6.52 -22.26 -7.56
CA ALA A 480 5.30 -21.47 -7.48
C ALA A 480 4.93 -21.12 -6.03
N PRO A 481 4.18 -20.03 -5.79
CA PRO A 481 3.75 -19.65 -4.44
C PRO A 481 2.92 -20.74 -3.74
N GLU A 482 2.15 -21.51 -4.48
CA GLU A 482 1.32 -22.59 -3.95
C GLU A 482 2.16 -23.74 -3.39
N GLU A 483 3.29 -24.06 -4.00
CA GLU A 483 4.23 -25.07 -3.51
C GLU A 483 4.87 -24.61 -2.19
N GLU A 484 5.20 -23.33 -2.07
CA GLU A 484 5.67 -22.76 -0.81
C GLU A 484 4.61 -22.85 0.28
N PHE A 485 3.34 -22.60 -0.06
CA PHE A 485 2.20 -22.73 0.85
C PHE A 485 1.96 -24.18 1.27
N ALA A 486 2.01 -25.12 0.33
CA ALA A 486 1.85 -26.52 0.60
C ALA A 486 2.94 -27.03 1.56
N ALA A 487 4.18 -26.66 1.32
CA ALA A 487 5.31 -27.02 2.18
C ALA A 487 5.19 -26.42 3.60
N LEU A 488 4.73 -25.16 3.71
CA LEU A 488 4.48 -24.53 5.01
C LEU A 488 3.29 -25.16 5.74
N ALA A 489 2.20 -25.47 5.02
CA ALA A 489 1.01 -26.10 5.58
C ALA A 489 1.30 -27.54 6.03
N GLU A 490 2.13 -28.27 5.31
CA GLU A 490 2.56 -29.62 5.67
C GLU A 490 3.44 -29.61 6.93
N ALA A 491 4.40 -28.69 7.02
CA ALA A 491 5.22 -28.49 8.21
C ALA A 491 4.38 -28.05 9.44
N GLU A 492 3.39 -27.17 9.27
CA GLU A 492 2.46 -26.80 10.35
C GLU A 492 1.55 -27.97 10.78
N ALA A 493 1.13 -28.83 9.83
CA ALA A 493 0.32 -29.99 10.15
C ALA A 493 1.13 -31.06 10.89
N GLU A 494 2.41 -31.20 10.61
CA GLU A 494 3.33 -32.07 11.36
C GLU A 494 3.53 -31.55 12.79
N LEU A 495 3.82 -30.24 12.95
CA LEU A 495 3.95 -29.59 14.26
C LEU A 495 2.68 -29.65 15.11
N SER A 496 1.51 -29.78 14.51
CA SER A 496 0.22 -29.87 15.21
C SER A 496 -0.18 -31.31 15.59
N ARG A 497 0.56 -32.31 15.10
CA ARG A 497 0.32 -33.74 15.41
C ARG A 497 1.13 -34.27 16.60
N ASP A 498 2.16 -33.53 17.00
CA ASP A 498 2.99 -33.74 18.17
C ASP A 498 2.56 -32.84 19.35
#